data_e67ab10cfe0e8022b6e15147be3928cd
#
_entry.id   e67ab10cfe0e8022b6e15147be3928cd
#
_cell.length_a   1.000
_cell.length_b   1.000
_cell.length_c   1.000
_cell.angle_alpha   90.00
_cell.angle_beta   90.00
_cell.angle_gamma   90.00
#
_symmetry.space_group_name_H-M   'P 1'
#
loop_
_entity.id
_entity.type
_entity.pdbx_description
1 polymer ?
#
loop_
_entity_poly.entity_id
_entity_poly.type
_entity_poly.pdbx_seq_one_letter_code
_entity_poly.pdbx_strand_id
1 'polypeptide(L)'
;MQNGGIFMYKVGIVTLSDKGAHGERKDLSGPKIQELLPKDKYEVVSYTMLPDEREKIRQELIRLSDEVRCDLILTTGGTGFSPRDITPEATMDVAERSAPGIAEGLRAYSMQFTKRAILGRGVSVIRKGTLIINLPGSVRAVTESMEFLIGNMEHGLDILMQTDNECGRVRTERGEIK
;
A
#
# COMPACT_ATOMS: atom_id res chain seq x y z
N MET A 1 -15.39 33.41 1.99
CA MET A 1 -15.31 32.33 1.01
C MET A 1 -14.20 31.41 1.47
N GLN A 2 -14.55 30.28 2.11
CA GLN A 2 -13.59 29.29 2.56
C GLN A 2 -13.10 28.53 1.34
N ASN A 3 -11.83 28.67 0.96
CA ASN A 3 -11.18 27.78 0.01
C ASN A 3 -11.03 26.42 0.71
N GLY A 4 -12.00 25.53 0.53
CA GLY A 4 -11.86 24.14 0.94
C GLY A 4 -10.75 23.49 0.10
N GLY A 5 -9.56 23.37 0.65
CA GLY A 5 -8.49 22.57 0.04
C GLY A 5 -8.99 21.14 -0.13
N ILE A 6 -8.87 20.59 -1.34
CA ILE A 6 -9.21 19.20 -1.60
C ILE A 6 -8.27 18.34 -0.76
N PHE A 7 -8.82 17.63 0.21
CA PHE A 7 -8.05 16.68 0.99
C PHE A 7 -7.71 15.46 0.13
N MET A 8 -6.42 15.08 0.07
CA MET A 8 -5.96 13.89 -0.65
C MET A 8 -5.16 12.98 0.27
N TYR A 9 -5.39 11.66 0.17
CA TYR A 9 -4.58 10.66 0.85
C TYR A 9 -3.19 10.57 0.23
N LYS A 10 -2.14 10.64 1.04
CA LYS A 10 -0.75 10.47 0.62
C LYS A 10 -0.44 8.98 0.43
N VAL A 11 -0.05 8.60 -0.76
CA VAL A 11 0.22 7.20 -1.13
C VAL A 11 1.69 6.97 -1.41
N GLY A 12 2.26 5.95 -0.77
CA GLY A 12 3.53 5.34 -1.15
C GLY A 12 3.30 4.07 -1.97
N ILE A 13 4.02 3.89 -3.07
CA ILE A 13 4.00 2.67 -3.88
C ILE A 13 5.37 2.02 -3.84
N VAL A 14 5.43 0.72 -3.52
CA VAL A 14 6.67 -0.05 -3.48
C VAL A 14 6.54 -1.29 -4.36
N THR A 15 7.31 -1.35 -5.45
CA THR A 15 7.39 -2.54 -6.30
C THR A 15 8.55 -3.41 -5.85
N LEU A 16 8.26 -4.69 -5.59
CA LEU A 16 9.23 -5.70 -5.17
C LEU A 16 9.54 -6.62 -6.36
N SER A 17 10.77 -6.58 -6.84
CA SER A 17 11.23 -7.42 -7.95
C SER A 17 12.76 -7.40 -8.05
N ASP A 18 13.41 -8.54 -7.86
CA ASP A 18 14.86 -8.67 -8.08
C ASP A 18 15.24 -8.23 -9.49
N LYS A 19 14.55 -8.74 -10.52
CA LYS A 19 14.82 -8.40 -11.92
C LYS A 19 14.55 -6.92 -12.24
N GLY A 20 13.49 -6.36 -11.65
CA GLY A 20 13.16 -4.94 -11.80
C GLY A 20 14.22 -4.05 -11.17
N ALA A 21 14.65 -4.34 -9.95
CA ALA A 21 15.66 -3.59 -9.22
C ALA A 21 17.04 -3.61 -9.92
N HIS A 22 17.36 -4.67 -10.67
CA HIS A 22 18.57 -4.77 -11.48
C HIS A 22 18.43 -4.22 -12.93
N GLY A 23 17.26 -3.66 -13.28
CA GLY A 23 17.01 -3.13 -14.62
C GLY A 23 16.78 -4.17 -15.72
N GLU A 24 16.65 -5.45 -15.36
CA GLU A 24 16.42 -6.57 -16.29
C GLU A 24 14.97 -6.69 -16.74
N ARG A 25 14.06 -6.07 -16.02
CA ARG A 25 12.61 -6.10 -16.28
C ARG A 25 11.97 -4.75 -15.99
N LYS A 26 11.19 -4.25 -16.95
CA LYS A 26 10.38 -3.04 -16.75
C LYS A 26 9.28 -3.31 -15.74
N ASP A 27 9.09 -2.40 -14.78
CA ASP A 27 7.91 -2.42 -13.92
C ASP A 27 6.68 -1.97 -14.69
N LEU A 28 5.65 -2.79 -14.59
CA LEU A 28 4.33 -2.49 -15.15
C LEU A 28 3.25 -2.41 -14.07
N SER A 29 3.51 -2.99 -12.90
CA SER A 29 2.54 -3.11 -11.82
C SER A 29 2.45 -1.83 -10.98
N GLY A 30 3.57 -1.25 -10.58
CA GLY A 30 3.60 0.01 -9.86
C GLY A 30 2.99 1.18 -10.63
N PRO A 31 3.38 1.42 -11.90
CA PRO A 31 2.72 2.41 -12.76
C PRO A 31 1.23 2.15 -12.94
N LYS A 32 0.79 0.87 -12.98
CA LYS A 32 -0.62 0.53 -13.07
C LYS A 32 -1.40 0.89 -11.81
N ILE A 33 -0.83 0.69 -10.63
CA ILE A 33 -1.43 1.16 -9.37
C ILE A 33 -1.62 2.68 -9.42
N GLN A 34 -0.58 3.41 -9.83
CA GLN A 34 -0.62 4.88 -9.92
C GLN A 34 -1.67 5.37 -10.92
N GLU A 35 -1.83 4.67 -12.05
CA GLU A 35 -2.85 4.96 -13.07
C GLU A 35 -4.28 4.81 -12.52
N LEU A 36 -4.51 3.76 -11.72
CA LEU A 36 -5.84 3.38 -11.23
C LEU A 36 -6.30 4.21 -10.03
N LEU A 37 -5.39 4.83 -9.28
CA LEU A 37 -5.76 5.69 -8.15
C LEU A 37 -6.49 6.95 -8.62
N PRO A 38 -7.71 7.24 -8.11
CA PRO A 38 -8.43 8.48 -8.38
C PRO A 38 -7.63 9.72 -7.96
N LYS A 39 -7.26 10.56 -8.92
CA LYS A 39 -6.38 11.72 -8.72
C LYS A 39 -7.01 12.86 -7.92
N ASP A 40 -8.30 12.83 -7.73
CA ASP A 40 -9.05 13.78 -6.89
C ASP A 40 -9.05 13.39 -5.40
N LYS A 41 -8.63 12.14 -5.08
CA LYS A 41 -8.60 11.61 -3.72
C LYS A 41 -7.21 11.19 -3.25
N TYR A 42 -6.33 10.79 -4.16
CA TYR A 42 -5.03 10.19 -3.83
C TYR A 42 -3.88 10.94 -4.50
N GLU A 43 -2.86 11.25 -3.72
CA GLU A 43 -1.59 11.82 -4.16
C GLU A 43 -0.48 10.79 -3.97
N VAL A 44 0.15 10.33 -5.05
CA VAL A 44 1.33 9.46 -4.97
C VAL A 44 2.55 10.32 -4.65
N VAL A 45 2.98 10.28 -3.40
CA VAL A 45 4.11 11.07 -2.88
C VAL A 45 5.44 10.33 -2.93
N SER A 46 5.42 9.01 -3.12
CA SER A 46 6.63 8.19 -3.24
C SER A 46 6.36 6.96 -4.12
N TYR A 47 7.31 6.67 -4.99
CA TYR A 47 7.34 5.43 -5.76
C TYR A 47 8.77 4.87 -5.72
N THR A 48 8.89 3.63 -5.25
CA THR A 48 10.19 2.96 -5.08
C THR A 48 10.14 1.55 -5.64
N MET A 49 11.22 1.12 -6.30
CA MET A 49 11.43 -0.27 -6.70
C MET A 49 12.59 -0.85 -5.89
N LEU A 50 12.35 -2.01 -5.26
CA LEU A 50 13.34 -2.69 -4.44
C LEU A 50 13.50 -4.15 -4.86
N PRO A 51 14.67 -4.77 -4.60
CA PRO A 51 14.82 -6.21 -4.69
C PRO A 51 14.03 -6.89 -3.56
N ASP A 52 13.79 -8.20 -3.73
CA ASP A 52 13.11 -9.04 -2.74
C ASP A 52 14.05 -9.33 -1.53
N GLU A 53 14.42 -8.28 -0.80
CA GLU A 53 15.29 -8.30 0.38
C GLU A 53 14.54 -7.75 1.61
N ARG A 54 14.32 -8.64 2.59
CA ARG A 54 13.48 -8.36 3.77
C ARG A 54 13.84 -7.06 4.49
N GLU A 55 15.13 -6.83 4.73
CA GLU A 55 15.58 -5.63 5.46
C GLU A 55 15.38 -4.34 4.66
N LYS A 56 15.62 -4.36 3.35
CA LYS A 56 15.39 -3.18 2.49
C LYS A 56 13.90 -2.84 2.42
N ILE A 57 13.05 -3.86 2.30
CA ILE A 57 11.58 -3.67 2.31
C ILE A 57 11.15 -3.08 3.64
N ARG A 58 11.60 -3.66 4.76
CA ARG A 58 11.29 -3.19 6.11
C ARG A 58 11.68 -1.73 6.33
N GLN A 59 12.91 -1.35 5.95
CA GLN A 59 13.40 0.02 6.08
C GLN A 59 12.57 1.01 5.26
N GLU A 60 12.20 0.67 4.03
CA GLU A 60 11.39 1.53 3.19
C GLU A 60 9.96 1.69 3.73
N LEU A 61 9.34 0.60 4.22
CA LEU A 61 8.01 0.69 4.84
C LEU A 61 8.03 1.59 6.09
N ILE A 62 9.08 1.50 6.91
CA ILE A 62 9.27 2.38 8.08
C ILE A 62 9.44 3.84 7.62
N ARG A 63 10.31 4.09 6.63
CA ARG A 63 10.55 5.44 6.11
C ARG A 63 9.26 6.07 5.57
N LEU A 64 8.49 5.33 4.78
CA LEU A 64 7.24 5.80 4.20
C LEU A 64 6.18 6.08 5.28
N SER A 65 6.11 5.25 6.32
CA SER A 65 5.15 5.42 7.40
C SER A 65 5.56 6.51 8.38
N ASP A 66 6.84 6.54 8.81
CA ASP A 66 7.28 7.34 9.95
C ASP A 66 7.83 8.71 9.56
N GLU A 67 8.52 8.81 8.40
CA GLU A 67 9.17 10.04 7.93
C GLU A 67 8.32 10.73 6.86
N VAL A 68 7.95 10.03 5.78
CA VAL A 68 7.11 10.58 4.70
C VAL A 68 5.67 10.74 5.17
N ARG A 69 5.24 9.90 6.12
CA ARG A 69 3.88 9.91 6.70
C ARG A 69 2.81 9.70 5.64
N CYS A 70 2.98 8.63 4.84
CA CYS A 70 1.94 8.18 3.95
C CYS A 70 0.70 7.74 4.75
N ASP A 71 -0.48 8.01 4.22
CA ASP A 71 -1.74 7.48 4.77
C ASP A 71 -1.95 6.04 4.33
N LEU A 72 -1.47 5.72 3.11
CA LEU A 72 -1.58 4.42 2.47
C LEU A 72 -0.24 4.02 1.84
N ILE A 73 0.19 2.78 2.06
CA ILE A 73 1.29 2.17 1.32
C ILE A 73 0.76 0.94 0.58
N LEU A 74 0.94 0.92 -0.73
CA LEU A 74 0.63 -0.22 -1.58
C LEU A 74 1.93 -0.86 -2.05
N THR A 75 2.16 -2.11 -1.65
CA THR A 75 3.28 -2.89 -2.19
C THR A 75 2.78 -3.81 -3.30
N THR A 76 3.59 -4.12 -4.30
CA THR A 76 3.26 -5.08 -5.35
C THR A 76 4.44 -6.00 -5.65
N GLY A 77 4.20 -7.31 -5.69
CA GLY A 77 5.22 -8.34 -5.86
C GLY A 77 5.66 -9.02 -4.58
N GLY A 78 6.41 -10.12 -4.69
CA GLY A 78 6.97 -10.89 -3.58
C GLY A 78 5.94 -11.51 -2.63
N THR A 79 4.73 -11.84 -3.12
CA THR A 79 3.62 -12.34 -2.28
C THR A 79 3.20 -13.79 -2.57
N GLY A 80 3.95 -14.52 -3.37
CA GLY A 80 3.66 -15.92 -3.70
C GLY A 80 4.43 -16.92 -2.83
N PHE A 81 4.71 -18.10 -3.40
CA PHE A 81 5.36 -19.22 -2.71
C PHE A 81 6.83 -19.40 -3.10
N SER A 82 7.39 -18.51 -3.92
CA SER A 82 8.82 -18.56 -4.21
C SER A 82 9.64 -18.33 -2.94
N PRO A 83 10.79 -18.99 -2.76
CA PRO A 83 11.69 -18.71 -1.63
C PRO A 83 12.15 -17.26 -1.52
N ARG A 84 12.07 -16.51 -2.64
CA ARG A 84 12.39 -15.07 -2.66
C ARG A 84 11.19 -14.18 -2.32
N ASP A 85 9.97 -14.72 -2.33
CA ASP A 85 8.78 -13.97 -1.96
C ASP A 85 8.75 -13.75 -0.44
N ILE A 86 9.11 -12.55 0.00
CA ILE A 86 9.32 -12.20 1.41
C ILE A 86 8.55 -10.93 1.84
N THR A 87 7.76 -10.36 0.92
CA THR A 87 7.02 -9.12 1.17
C THR A 87 6.07 -9.21 2.37
N PRO A 88 5.29 -10.30 2.56
CA PRO A 88 4.39 -10.41 3.70
C PRO A 88 5.14 -10.43 5.03
N GLU A 89 6.27 -11.13 5.12
CA GLU A 89 7.09 -11.21 6.31
C GLU A 89 7.69 -9.85 6.66
N ALA A 90 8.26 -9.15 5.68
CA ALA A 90 8.81 -7.81 5.88
C ALA A 90 7.73 -6.80 6.31
N THR A 91 6.50 -6.96 5.81
CA THR A 91 5.35 -6.12 6.18
C THR A 91 4.89 -6.41 7.61
N MET A 92 4.86 -7.68 8.01
CA MET A 92 4.52 -8.07 9.38
C MET A 92 5.57 -7.58 10.40
N ASP A 93 6.85 -7.51 10.04
CA ASP A 93 7.91 -7.01 10.92
C ASP A 93 7.72 -5.55 11.34
N VAL A 94 7.02 -4.75 10.55
CA VAL A 94 6.79 -3.33 10.82
C VAL A 94 5.39 -3.05 11.36
N ALA A 95 4.55 -4.07 11.45
CA ALA A 95 3.16 -3.94 11.88
C ALA A 95 3.04 -3.62 13.36
N GLU A 96 2.21 -2.65 13.71
CA GLU A 96 1.75 -2.42 15.07
C GLU A 96 0.38 -3.07 15.31
N ARG A 97 -0.45 -3.12 14.29
CA ARG A 97 -1.78 -3.76 14.31
C ARG A 97 -2.02 -4.51 13.00
N SER A 98 -2.64 -5.66 13.09
CA SER A 98 -3.10 -6.42 11.92
C SER A 98 -4.46 -5.92 11.43
N ALA A 99 -4.65 -5.89 10.11
CA ALA A 99 -5.91 -5.54 9.46
C ALA A 99 -6.33 -6.66 8.46
N PRO A 100 -6.49 -7.91 8.91
CA PRO A 100 -6.55 -9.09 8.02
C PRO A 100 -7.74 -9.06 7.06
N GLY A 101 -8.83 -8.40 7.40
CA GLY A 101 -10.05 -8.37 6.58
C GLY A 101 -9.83 -7.81 5.17
N ILE A 102 -8.88 -6.88 4.97
CA ILE A 102 -8.55 -6.35 3.65
C ILE A 102 -7.89 -7.44 2.79
N ALA A 103 -6.87 -8.11 3.33
CA ALA A 103 -6.15 -9.17 2.62
C ALA A 103 -7.05 -10.39 2.35
N GLU A 104 -7.95 -10.72 3.27
CA GLU A 104 -8.97 -11.77 3.09
C GLU A 104 -9.97 -11.40 2.00
N GLY A 105 -10.48 -10.18 2.01
CA GLY A 105 -11.38 -9.66 0.99
C GLY A 105 -10.75 -9.65 -0.39
N LEU A 106 -9.49 -9.22 -0.52
CA LEU A 106 -8.72 -9.28 -1.77
C LEU A 106 -8.60 -10.71 -2.30
N ARG A 107 -8.27 -11.70 -1.46
CA ARG A 107 -8.22 -13.11 -1.87
C ARG A 107 -9.58 -13.64 -2.31
N ALA A 108 -10.63 -13.34 -1.53
CA ALA A 108 -12.00 -13.76 -1.86
C ALA A 108 -12.47 -13.16 -3.19
N TYR A 109 -12.21 -11.87 -3.41
CA TYR A 109 -12.53 -11.20 -4.67
C TYR A 109 -11.75 -11.79 -5.84
N SER A 110 -10.44 -12.01 -5.70
CA SER A 110 -9.58 -12.57 -6.74
C SER A 110 -9.94 -14.02 -7.09
N MET A 111 -10.56 -14.77 -6.18
CA MET A 111 -11.04 -16.14 -6.45
C MET A 111 -12.18 -16.20 -7.49
N GLN A 112 -12.86 -15.09 -7.75
CA GLN A 112 -13.85 -15.00 -8.84
C GLN A 112 -13.18 -15.10 -10.22
N PHE A 113 -11.91 -14.71 -10.33
CA PHE A 113 -11.13 -14.73 -11.58
C PHE A 113 -10.23 -15.96 -11.68
N THR A 114 -9.67 -16.41 -10.55
CA THR A 114 -8.79 -17.59 -10.51
C THR A 114 -8.78 -18.26 -9.14
N LYS A 115 -8.96 -19.57 -9.11
CA LYS A 115 -8.85 -20.36 -7.87
C LYS A 115 -7.45 -20.31 -7.25
N ARG A 116 -6.41 -19.97 -8.04
CA ARG A 116 -5.02 -19.84 -7.56
C ARG A 116 -4.83 -18.64 -6.62
N ALA A 117 -5.79 -17.75 -6.54
CA ALA A 117 -5.74 -16.61 -5.61
C ALA A 117 -5.58 -17.04 -4.13
N ILE A 118 -6.02 -18.25 -3.75
CA ILE A 118 -5.80 -18.83 -2.41
C ILE A 118 -4.32 -18.99 -2.05
N LEU A 119 -3.42 -19.01 -3.02
CA LEU A 119 -1.97 -19.13 -2.81
C LEU A 119 -1.32 -17.76 -2.53
N GLY A 120 -2.05 -16.67 -2.62
CA GLY A 120 -1.56 -15.34 -2.28
C GLY A 120 -1.37 -15.19 -0.78
N ARG A 121 -0.15 -14.85 -0.33
CA ARG A 121 0.21 -14.67 1.07
C ARG A 121 0.19 -13.20 1.51
N GLY A 122 -0.21 -12.28 0.63
CA GLY A 122 -0.30 -10.85 0.94
C GLY A 122 -1.06 -10.58 2.24
N VAL A 123 -0.58 -9.61 3.01
CA VAL A 123 -1.15 -9.16 4.28
C VAL A 123 -1.55 -7.69 4.21
N SER A 124 -2.32 -7.27 5.18
CA SER A 124 -2.63 -5.86 5.41
C SER A 124 -2.47 -5.53 6.89
N VAL A 125 -1.78 -4.42 7.18
CA VAL A 125 -1.40 -4.02 8.53
C VAL A 125 -1.49 -2.51 8.69
N ILE A 126 -1.46 -2.08 9.94
CA ILE A 126 -1.41 -0.67 10.32
C ILE A 126 -0.11 -0.43 11.08
N ARG A 127 0.62 0.62 10.67
CA ARG A 127 1.74 1.17 11.41
C ARG A 127 1.50 2.66 11.66
N LYS A 128 1.43 3.06 12.93
CA LYS A 128 0.99 4.41 13.33
C LYS A 128 -0.33 4.79 12.63
N GLY A 129 -0.37 5.85 11.86
CA GLY A 129 -1.52 6.26 11.04
C GLY A 129 -1.49 5.77 9.59
N THR A 130 -0.62 4.84 9.24
CA THR A 130 -0.45 4.34 7.87
C THR A 130 -1.07 2.95 7.70
N LEU A 131 -1.94 2.79 6.71
CA LEU A 131 -2.40 1.49 6.23
C LEU A 131 -1.42 0.94 5.19
N ILE A 132 -0.94 -0.28 5.37
CA ILE A 132 -0.02 -0.96 4.45
C ILE A 132 -0.73 -2.19 3.89
N ILE A 133 -0.80 -2.33 2.56
CA ILE A 133 -1.47 -3.44 1.87
C ILE A 133 -0.53 -4.07 0.85
N ASN A 134 -0.38 -5.40 0.90
CA ASN A 134 0.37 -6.13 -0.11
C ASN A 134 -0.54 -6.56 -1.26
N LEU A 135 -0.18 -6.16 -2.47
CA LEU A 135 -0.85 -6.54 -3.71
C LEU A 135 -0.06 -7.63 -4.47
N PRO A 136 -0.71 -8.41 -5.32
CA PRO A 136 -0.01 -9.37 -6.19
C PRO A 136 0.90 -8.66 -7.19
N GLY A 137 1.87 -9.40 -7.75
CA GLY A 137 2.89 -8.84 -8.65
C GLY A 137 2.49 -8.74 -10.13
N SER A 138 1.38 -9.32 -10.58
CA SER A 138 0.96 -9.23 -11.98
C SER A 138 0.04 -8.05 -12.23
N VAL A 139 0.20 -7.38 -13.36
CA VAL A 139 -0.63 -6.23 -13.76
C VAL A 139 -2.12 -6.54 -13.71
N ARG A 140 -2.52 -7.72 -14.22
CA ARG A 140 -3.91 -8.17 -14.19
C ARG A 140 -4.44 -8.27 -12.76
N ALA A 141 -3.71 -8.99 -11.89
CA ALA A 141 -4.15 -9.18 -10.51
C ALA A 141 -4.11 -7.87 -9.69
N VAL A 142 -3.18 -6.96 -10.01
CA VAL A 142 -3.17 -5.58 -9.46
C VAL A 142 -4.44 -4.84 -9.86
N THR A 143 -4.84 -4.91 -11.15
CA THR A 143 -6.06 -4.23 -11.62
C THR A 143 -7.30 -4.76 -10.88
N GLU A 144 -7.46 -6.08 -10.80
CA GLU A 144 -8.54 -6.74 -10.05
C GLU A 144 -8.54 -6.33 -8.56
N SER A 145 -7.35 -6.26 -7.94
CA SER A 145 -7.19 -5.84 -6.54
C SER A 145 -7.57 -4.38 -6.32
N MET A 146 -7.16 -3.48 -7.21
CA MET A 146 -7.48 -2.06 -7.11
C MET A 146 -8.97 -1.78 -7.31
N GLU A 147 -9.65 -2.52 -8.21
CA GLU A 147 -11.11 -2.45 -8.36
C GLU A 147 -11.84 -2.78 -7.05
N PHE A 148 -11.35 -3.76 -6.29
CA PHE A 148 -11.91 -4.10 -4.99
C PHE A 148 -11.61 -3.05 -3.92
N LEU A 149 -10.39 -2.49 -3.91
CA LEU A 149 -9.94 -1.58 -2.85
C LEU A 149 -10.53 -0.18 -2.96
N ILE A 150 -10.57 0.36 -4.19
CA ILE A 150 -11.06 1.73 -4.41
C ILE A 150 -12.54 1.82 -4.00
N GLY A 151 -12.86 2.80 -3.18
CA GLY A 151 -14.18 2.98 -2.59
C GLY A 151 -14.41 2.21 -1.29
N ASN A 152 -13.63 1.15 -1.01
CA ASN A 152 -13.80 0.35 0.21
C ASN A 152 -12.78 0.69 1.32
N MET A 153 -11.58 1.20 0.96
CA MET A 153 -10.55 1.51 1.95
C MET A 153 -10.64 2.93 2.53
N GLU A 154 -11.32 3.86 1.87
CA GLU A 154 -11.38 5.28 2.26
C GLU A 154 -11.95 5.46 3.67
N HIS A 155 -13.01 4.74 4.01
CA HIS A 155 -13.60 4.81 5.35
C HIS A 155 -12.59 4.40 6.45
N GLY A 156 -11.78 3.38 6.19
CA GLY A 156 -10.71 2.96 7.11
C GLY A 156 -9.60 4.00 7.23
N LEU A 157 -9.23 4.63 6.11
CA LEU A 157 -8.25 5.72 6.09
C LEU A 157 -8.76 6.94 6.87
N ASP A 158 -10.03 7.32 6.70
CA ASP A 158 -10.65 8.43 7.45
C ASP A 158 -10.60 8.18 8.95
N ILE A 159 -10.90 6.95 9.40
CA ILE A 159 -10.82 6.58 10.82
C ILE A 159 -9.39 6.68 11.34
N LEU A 160 -8.40 6.18 10.58
CA LEU A 160 -7.00 6.27 10.96
C LEU A 160 -6.54 7.72 11.12
N MET A 161 -6.98 8.63 10.25
CA MET A 161 -6.63 10.03 10.32
C MET A 161 -7.32 10.76 11.47
N GLN A 162 -8.56 10.41 11.83
CA GLN A 162 -9.25 10.97 12.99
C GLN A 162 -8.55 10.59 14.30
N THR A 163 -8.07 9.36 14.40
CA THR A 163 -7.29 8.89 15.56
C THR A 163 -5.95 9.63 15.66
N ASP A 164 -5.32 9.95 14.54
CA ASP A 164 -4.11 10.77 14.52
C ASP A 164 -4.37 12.21 15.00
N ASN A 165 -5.54 12.78 14.73
CA ASN A 165 -5.94 14.10 15.20
C ASN A 165 -6.09 14.13 16.74
N GLU A 166 -6.62 13.08 17.36
CA GLU A 166 -6.70 12.94 18.83
C GLU A 166 -5.31 12.77 19.47
N CYS A 167 -4.34 12.20 18.74
CA CYS A 167 -2.95 12.07 19.17
C CYS A 167 -2.08 13.33 18.91
N GLY A 168 -2.69 14.49 18.57
CA GLY A 168 -1.99 15.76 18.38
C GLY A 168 -1.50 16.04 16.97
N ARG A 169 -1.88 15.25 15.97
CA ARG A 169 -1.65 15.54 14.56
C ARG A 169 -2.83 16.32 13.97
N VAL A 170 -2.92 17.59 14.29
CA VAL A 170 -3.83 18.49 13.56
C VAL A 170 -3.23 18.73 12.18
N ARG A 171 -3.76 18.07 11.13
CA ARG A 171 -3.48 18.50 9.76
C ARG A 171 -4.21 19.81 9.51
N THR A 172 -3.46 20.90 9.48
CA THR A 172 -3.98 22.18 8.98
C THR A 172 -4.22 22.05 7.46
N GLU A 173 -5.20 22.78 6.96
CA GLU A 173 -5.61 22.86 5.53
C GLU A 173 -4.45 23.17 4.55
N ARG A 174 -3.22 23.38 5.03
CA ARG A 174 -2.03 23.71 4.23
C ARG A 174 -0.97 22.61 4.21
N GLY A 175 -1.25 21.40 4.70
CA GLY A 175 -0.25 20.31 4.67
C GLY A 175 0.95 20.52 5.60
N GLU A 176 0.96 21.54 6.45
CA GLU A 176 1.98 21.77 7.47
C GLU A 176 1.55 21.13 8.80
N ILE A 177 2.44 20.32 9.35
CA ILE A 177 2.27 19.69 10.67
C ILE A 177 2.83 20.66 11.70
N LYS A 178 2.03 21.03 12.69
CA LYS A 178 2.50 21.64 13.91
C LYS A 178 2.63 20.62 15.02
#